data_f58ce89dd66540e8dd2f6fb405e8247d
#
_entry.id   f58ce89dd66540e8dd2f6fb405e8247d
#
_cell.length_a   1.000
_cell.length_b   1.000
_cell.length_c   1.000
_cell.angle_alpha   90.00
_cell.angle_beta   90.00
_cell.angle_gamma   90.00
#
_symmetry.space_group_name_H-M   'P 1'
#
loop_
_entity.id
_entity.type
_entity.pdbx_description
1 polymer ?
#
loop_
_entity_poly.entity_id
_entity_poly.type
_entity_poly.pdbx_seq_one_letter_code
_entity_poly.pdbx_strand_id
1 'polypeptide(L)'
;MQADELVDGVPYQNELLKQLVWPPSYQNPIPKKKYHLVVVGAGPAGLIASISAAGLGANVALVEKAHMGGDCLNNGCVPSKALLAYTQGNKDATFKDAFSWMRKIRASIAHHDSVQRYVDAGVDVFLGE
;
A
#
# COMPACT_ATOMS: atom_id res chain seq x y z
N MET A 1 3.74 19.07 -19.72
CA MET A 1 2.93 18.26 -18.80
C MET A 1 2.64 16.91 -19.48
N GLN A 2 3.19 15.83 -18.96
CA GLN A 2 2.86 14.50 -19.46
C GLN A 2 1.46 14.14 -18.99
N ALA A 3 0.58 13.73 -19.91
CA ALA A 3 -0.70 13.14 -19.54
C ALA A 3 -0.43 11.87 -18.69
N ASP A 4 -1.32 11.55 -17.75
CA ASP A 4 -1.26 10.28 -17.06
C ASP A 4 -1.31 9.15 -18.09
N GLU A 5 -0.35 8.27 -18.07
CA GLU A 5 -0.39 7.05 -18.86
C GLU A 5 -1.56 6.19 -18.39
N LEU A 6 -2.28 5.60 -19.33
CA LEU A 6 -3.44 4.76 -19.05
C LEU A 6 -3.10 3.30 -19.37
N VAL A 7 -3.61 2.42 -18.51
CA VAL A 7 -3.70 0.99 -18.75
C VAL A 7 -5.19 0.63 -18.66
N ASP A 8 -5.77 0.20 -19.76
CA ASP A 8 -7.21 -0.15 -19.84
C ASP A 8 -8.16 0.95 -19.31
N GLY A 9 -7.84 2.22 -19.60
CA GLY A 9 -8.63 3.37 -19.18
C GLY A 9 -8.38 3.84 -17.73
N VAL A 10 -7.51 3.16 -16.99
CA VAL A 10 -7.13 3.52 -15.62
C VAL A 10 -5.74 4.16 -15.63
N PRO A 11 -5.49 5.23 -14.84
CA PRO A 11 -4.15 5.77 -14.70
C PRO A 11 -3.15 4.69 -14.31
N TYR A 12 -2.03 4.61 -15.04
CA TYR A 12 -0.97 3.61 -14.82
C TYR A 12 -0.53 3.52 -13.36
N GLN A 13 -0.43 4.68 -12.69
CA GLN A 13 -0.03 4.74 -11.29
C GLN A 13 -1.04 4.05 -10.35
N ASN A 14 -2.32 4.06 -10.68
CA ASN A 14 -3.34 3.35 -9.91
C ASN A 14 -3.24 1.84 -10.12
N GLU A 15 -2.94 1.39 -11.35
CA GLU A 15 -2.72 -0.02 -11.61
C GLU A 15 -1.45 -0.52 -10.90
N LEU A 16 -0.36 0.24 -10.96
CA LEU A 16 0.86 -0.08 -10.22
C LEU A 16 0.60 -0.16 -8.70
N LEU A 17 -0.14 0.80 -8.14
CA LEU A 17 -0.54 0.76 -6.74
C LEU A 17 -1.27 -0.54 -6.41
N LYS A 18 -2.28 -0.91 -7.20
CA LYS A 18 -3.08 -2.11 -7.01
C LYS A 18 -2.23 -3.37 -7.03
N GLN A 19 -1.29 -3.49 -7.97
CA GLN A 19 -0.37 -4.62 -8.04
C GLN A 19 0.51 -4.78 -6.80
N LEU A 20 0.76 -3.70 -6.06
CA LEU A 20 1.57 -3.72 -4.85
C LEU A 20 0.73 -4.03 -3.60
N VAL A 21 -0.43 -3.37 -3.47
CA VAL A 21 -1.21 -3.40 -2.22
C VAL A 21 -2.36 -4.42 -2.20
N TRP A 22 -2.76 -4.90 -3.37
CA TRP A 22 -3.79 -5.94 -3.56
C TRP A 22 -3.57 -6.66 -4.90
N PRO A 23 -2.47 -7.44 -5.04
CA PRO A 23 -2.18 -8.10 -6.32
C PRO A 23 -3.30 -9.07 -6.71
N PRO A 24 -3.90 -8.95 -7.90
CA PRO A 24 -5.01 -9.84 -8.32
C PRO A 24 -4.63 -11.32 -8.40
N SER A 25 -3.35 -11.60 -8.63
CA SER A 25 -2.81 -12.96 -8.72
C SER A 25 -2.31 -13.52 -7.39
N TYR A 26 -2.38 -12.73 -6.29
CA TYR A 26 -1.90 -13.18 -4.99
C TYR A 26 -2.78 -14.33 -4.45
N GLN A 27 -2.12 -15.37 -3.96
CA GLN A 27 -2.78 -16.48 -3.30
C GLN A 27 -2.41 -16.50 -1.83
N ASN A 28 -3.41 -16.49 -0.97
CA ASN A 28 -3.20 -16.60 0.46
C ASN A 28 -2.42 -17.88 0.81
N PRO A 29 -1.47 -17.81 1.73
CA PRO A 29 -0.74 -18.99 2.17
C PRO A 29 -1.67 -19.96 2.93
N ILE A 30 -1.23 -21.22 3.07
CA ILE A 30 -1.91 -22.17 3.95
C ILE A 30 -1.63 -21.74 5.40
N PRO A 31 -2.67 -21.51 6.22
CA PRO A 31 -2.48 -21.08 7.60
C PRO A 31 -1.67 -22.09 8.41
N LYS A 32 -0.74 -21.59 9.22
CA LYS A 32 -0.03 -22.41 10.20
C LYS A 32 -0.96 -22.85 11.33
N LYS A 33 -0.66 -23.96 11.99
CA LYS A 33 -1.44 -24.43 13.14
C LYS A 33 -1.52 -23.44 14.30
N LYS A 34 -0.48 -22.59 14.42
CA LYS A 34 -0.36 -21.59 15.50
C LYS A 34 0.49 -20.40 15.04
N TYR A 35 0.04 -19.22 15.36
CA TYR A 35 0.77 -17.96 15.25
C TYR A 35 1.09 -17.41 16.64
N HIS A 36 2.22 -16.72 16.75
CA HIS A 36 2.57 -15.96 17.96
C HIS A 36 1.78 -14.64 18.00
N LEU A 37 1.52 -14.06 16.81
CA LEU A 37 0.77 -12.83 16.65
C LEU A 37 -0.12 -12.92 15.41
N VAL A 38 -1.38 -12.51 15.58
CA VAL A 38 -2.30 -12.26 14.47
C VAL A 38 -2.68 -10.80 14.49
N VAL A 39 -2.38 -10.11 13.38
CA VAL A 39 -2.69 -8.69 13.19
C VAL A 39 -3.85 -8.57 12.24
N VAL A 40 -4.89 -7.87 12.64
CA VAL A 40 -6.08 -7.62 11.81
C VAL A 40 -6.07 -6.16 11.37
N GLY A 41 -5.86 -5.96 10.07
CA GLY A 41 -5.72 -4.67 9.42
C GLY A 41 -4.27 -4.31 9.12
N ALA A 42 -3.99 -4.03 7.85
CA ALA A 42 -2.68 -3.64 7.33
C ALA A 42 -2.54 -2.13 7.13
N GLY A 43 -3.12 -1.33 8.02
CA GLY A 43 -2.78 0.08 8.15
C GLY A 43 -1.42 0.27 8.84
N PRO A 44 -0.95 1.51 9.03
CA PRO A 44 0.41 1.79 9.54
C PRO A 44 0.76 1.05 10.83
N ALA A 45 -0.17 0.97 11.78
CA ALA A 45 0.04 0.29 13.05
C ALA A 45 0.21 -1.23 12.86
N GLY A 46 -0.68 -1.85 12.06
CA GLY A 46 -0.61 -3.28 11.76
C GLY A 46 0.63 -3.66 10.98
N LEU A 47 1.03 -2.83 10.03
CA LEU A 47 2.25 -3.04 9.25
C LEU A 47 3.49 -3.03 10.14
N ILE A 48 3.64 -2.02 11.00
CA ILE A 48 4.78 -1.94 11.92
C ILE A 48 4.76 -3.10 12.92
N ALA A 49 3.61 -3.42 13.51
CA ALA A 49 3.51 -4.51 14.47
C ALA A 49 3.91 -5.86 13.85
N SER A 50 3.40 -6.16 12.67
CA SER A 50 3.67 -7.44 11.99
C SER A 50 5.13 -7.60 11.57
N ILE A 51 5.70 -6.59 10.92
CA ILE A 51 7.09 -6.67 10.44
C ILE A 51 8.09 -6.67 11.59
N SER A 52 7.83 -5.92 12.66
CA SER A 52 8.69 -5.90 13.85
C SER A 52 8.68 -7.25 14.57
N ALA A 53 7.50 -7.84 14.78
CA ALA A 53 7.40 -9.15 15.41
C ALA A 53 8.04 -10.26 14.56
N ALA A 54 7.84 -10.23 13.25
CA ALA A 54 8.50 -11.17 12.33
C ALA A 54 10.02 -11.02 12.36
N GLY A 55 10.54 -9.79 12.41
CA GLY A 55 11.97 -9.52 12.55
C GLY A 55 12.60 -10.04 13.85
N LEU A 56 11.78 -10.23 14.89
CA LEU A 56 12.17 -10.89 16.15
C LEU A 56 12.00 -12.42 16.13
N GLY A 57 11.64 -13.00 14.97
CA GLY A 57 11.50 -14.46 14.81
C GLY A 57 10.11 -15.00 15.18
N ALA A 58 9.11 -14.14 15.38
CA ALA A 58 7.75 -14.60 15.62
C ALA A 58 7.08 -15.13 14.35
N ASN A 59 6.22 -16.15 14.48
CA ASN A 59 5.28 -16.53 13.45
C ASN A 59 4.11 -15.52 13.47
N VAL A 60 3.97 -14.73 12.42
CA VAL A 60 2.99 -13.65 12.33
C VAL A 60 2.05 -13.88 11.18
N ALA A 61 0.75 -13.72 11.43
CA ALA A 61 -0.28 -13.57 10.40
C ALA A 61 -0.74 -12.11 10.33
N LEU A 62 -0.84 -11.56 9.14
CA LEU A 62 -1.41 -10.25 8.87
C LEU A 62 -2.61 -10.43 7.96
N VAL A 63 -3.79 -9.98 8.41
CA VAL A 63 -5.06 -10.09 7.68
C VAL A 63 -5.50 -8.71 7.23
N GLU A 64 -5.80 -8.54 5.94
CA GLU A 64 -6.25 -7.27 5.38
C GLU A 64 -7.45 -7.48 4.45
N LYS A 65 -8.53 -6.77 4.71
CA LYS A 65 -9.80 -6.91 3.95
C LYS A 65 -9.89 -6.03 2.69
N ALA A 66 -9.05 -5.01 2.59
CA ALA A 66 -9.08 -4.05 1.49
C ALA A 66 -7.69 -3.92 0.84
N HIS A 67 -6.90 -2.94 1.25
CA HIS A 67 -5.60 -2.67 0.63
C HIS A 67 -4.51 -2.51 1.70
N MET A 68 -3.38 -3.16 1.48
CA MET A 68 -2.18 -2.93 2.29
C MET A 68 -1.84 -1.43 2.35
N GLY A 69 -1.31 -0.96 3.48
CA GLY A 69 -1.09 0.47 3.74
C GLY A 69 -2.29 1.18 4.37
N GLY A 70 -3.48 0.57 4.31
CA GLY A 70 -4.71 1.12 4.88
C GLY A 70 -5.06 2.51 4.35
N ASP A 71 -5.85 3.26 5.11
CA ASP A 71 -6.28 4.61 4.70
C ASP A 71 -5.11 5.60 4.58
N CYS A 72 -4.05 5.43 5.38
CA CYS A 72 -2.91 6.33 5.33
C CYS A 72 -2.24 6.36 3.94
N LEU A 73 -1.91 5.23 3.39
CA LEU A 73 -1.33 5.14 2.05
C LEU A 73 -2.36 5.47 0.97
N ASN A 74 -3.54 4.89 1.06
CA ASN A 74 -4.46 4.85 -0.08
C ASN A 74 -5.35 6.09 -0.19
N ASN A 75 -5.86 6.62 0.93
CA ASN A 75 -6.90 7.64 0.94
C ASN A 75 -6.61 8.84 1.85
N GLY A 76 -5.61 8.79 2.70
CA GLY A 76 -5.40 9.77 3.78
C GLY A 76 -4.07 10.51 3.70
N CYS A 77 -3.13 10.10 4.57
CA CYS A 77 -1.89 10.85 4.83
C CYS A 77 -1.05 11.09 3.57
N VAL A 78 -0.83 10.06 2.77
CA VAL A 78 0.01 10.16 1.57
C VAL A 78 -0.65 11.03 0.50
N PRO A 79 -1.91 10.79 0.10
CA PRO A 79 -2.60 11.64 -0.86
C PRO A 79 -2.67 13.11 -0.43
N SER A 80 -3.08 13.38 0.81
CA SER A 80 -3.26 14.76 1.27
C SER A 80 -1.94 15.53 1.34
N LYS A 81 -0.88 14.90 1.86
CA LYS A 81 0.46 15.53 1.93
C LYS A 81 1.05 15.75 0.54
N ALA A 82 0.87 14.82 -0.38
CA ALA A 82 1.34 14.97 -1.75
C ALA A 82 0.65 16.16 -2.47
N LEU A 83 -0.67 16.29 -2.31
CA LEU A 83 -1.42 17.43 -2.87
C LEU A 83 -0.95 18.76 -2.27
N LEU A 84 -0.86 18.84 -0.94
CA LEU A 84 -0.39 20.07 -0.27
C LEU A 84 1.01 20.46 -0.68
N ALA A 85 1.95 19.52 -0.69
CA ALA A 85 3.34 19.79 -1.08
C ALA A 85 3.44 20.29 -2.53
N TYR A 86 2.68 19.68 -3.44
CA TYR A 86 2.68 20.07 -4.84
C TYR A 86 2.12 21.47 -5.05
N THR A 87 0.98 21.80 -4.43
CA THR A 87 0.35 23.12 -4.58
C THR A 87 1.14 24.25 -3.91
N GLN A 88 1.84 23.98 -2.82
CA GLN A 88 2.73 24.96 -2.18
C GLN A 88 3.93 25.32 -3.06
N GLY A 89 4.46 24.38 -3.82
CA GLY A 89 5.58 24.58 -4.72
C GLY A 89 5.21 25.09 -6.12
N ASN A 90 3.94 25.00 -6.52
CA ASN A 90 3.48 25.29 -7.88
C ASN A 90 2.23 26.15 -7.85
N LYS A 91 2.41 27.48 -7.88
CA LYS A 91 1.30 28.45 -7.78
C LYS A 91 0.29 28.36 -8.92
N ASP A 92 0.71 27.93 -10.10
CA ASP A 92 -0.11 27.80 -11.31
C ASP A 92 -0.59 26.34 -11.53
N ALA A 93 -0.50 25.49 -10.50
CA ALA A 93 -0.88 24.08 -10.57
C ALA A 93 -2.37 23.93 -10.88
N THR A 94 -2.68 23.16 -11.91
CA THR A 94 -4.06 22.75 -12.16
C THR A 94 -4.45 21.58 -11.23
N PHE A 95 -5.74 21.36 -11.07
CA PHE A 95 -6.25 20.19 -10.36
C PHE A 95 -5.73 18.88 -10.96
N LYS A 96 -5.69 18.79 -12.28
CA LYS A 96 -5.18 17.61 -12.99
C LYS A 96 -3.71 17.34 -12.67
N ASP A 97 -2.87 18.39 -12.66
CA ASP A 97 -1.45 18.25 -12.37
C ASP A 97 -1.21 17.79 -10.92
N ALA A 98 -1.93 18.40 -9.98
CA ALA A 98 -1.83 18.04 -8.57
C ALA A 98 -2.23 16.57 -8.32
N PHE A 99 -3.31 16.10 -8.94
CA PHE A 99 -3.76 14.72 -8.80
C PHE A 99 -2.86 13.71 -9.54
N SER A 100 -2.29 14.10 -10.69
CA SER A 100 -1.28 13.29 -11.38
C SER A 100 -0.04 13.11 -10.51
N TRP A 101 0.44 14.18 -9.91
CA TRP A 101 1.55 14.14 -8.97
C TRP A 101 1.25 13.27 -7.75
N MET A 102 0.09 13.45 -7.13
CA MET A 102 -0.34 12.65 -5.98
C MET A 102 -0.34 11.16 -6.30
N ARG A 103 -0.90 10.75 -7.44
CA ARG A 103 -0.90 9.35 -7.86
C ARG A 103 0.51 8.79 -8.04
N LYS A 104 1.44 9.56 -8.61
CA LYS A 104 2.85 9.17 -8.74
C LYS A 104 3.50 8.96 -7.38
N ILE A 105 3.33 9.89 -6.46
CA ILE A 105 3.91 9.78 -5.10
C ILE A 105 3.32 8.58 -4.37
N ARG A 106 2.00 8.39 -4.39
CA ARG A 106 1.34 7.26 -3.75
C ARG A 106 1.85 5.92 -4.28
N ALA A 107 1.93 5.77 -5.60
CA ALA A 107 2.44 4.56 -6.22
C ALA A 107 3.93 4.33 -5.91
N SER A 108 4.75 5.38 -5.89
CA SER A 108 6.18 5.26 -5.59
C SER A 108 6.47 4.83 -4.14
N ILE A 109 5.61 5.21 -3.19
CA ILE A 109 5.75 4.84 -1.77
C ILE A 109 5.19 3.45 -1.49
N ALA A 110 4.20 3.00 -2.27
CA ALA A 110 3.42 1.78 -2.01
C ALA A 110 4.27 0.50 -1.91
N HIS A 111 5.47 0.47 -2.48
CA HIS A 111 6.35 -0.70 -2.36
C HIS A 111 6.77 -0.98 -0.90
N HIS A 112 6.80 0.04 -0.04
CA HIS A 112 7.08 -0.13 1.39
C HIS A 112 5.95 -0.86 2.13
N ASP A 113 4.73 -0.78 1.62
CA ASP A 113 3.54 -1.40 2.20
C ASP A 113 3.02 -2.57 1.36
N SER A 114 3.82 -3.03 0.38
CA SER A 114 3.40 -4.08 -0.56
C SER A 114 3.28 -5.45 0.11
N VAL A 115 2.35 -6.26 -0.41
CA VAL A 115 2.19 -7.67 0.01
C VAL A 115 3.54 -8.41 -0.03
N GLN A 116 4.27 -8.27 -1.15
CA GLN A 116 5.53 -8.97 -1.34
C GLN A 116 6.57 -8.63 -0.28
N ARG A 117 6.70 -7.36 0.09
CA ARG A 117 7.65 -6.96 1.15
C ARG A 117 7.39 -7.67 2.48
N TYR A 118 6.12 -7.82 2.86
CA TYR A 118 5.75 -8.48 4.12
C TYR A 118 5.94 -9.99 4.04
N VAL A 119 5.63 -10.60 2.91
CA VAL A 119 5.94 -12.01 2.65
C VAL A 119 7.44 -12.26 2.74
N ASP A 120 8.26 -11.42 2.12
CA ASP A 120 9.73 -11.53 2.16
C ASP A 120 10.29 -11.33 3.59
N ALA A 121 9.60 -10.56 4.41
CA ALA A 121 9.92 -10.38 5.83
C ALA A 121 9.47 -11.55 6.73
N GLY A 122 8.82 -12.58 6.17
CA GLY A 122 8.38 -13.76 6.90
C GLY A 122 7.00 -13.64 7.54
N VAL A 123 6.19 -12.68 7.11
CA VAL A 123 4.80 -12.53 7.54
C VAL A 123 3.89 -13.33 6.59
N ASP A 124 3.00 -14.15 7.15
CA ASP A 124 1.93 -14.77 6.38
C ASP A 124 0.82 -13.74 6.15
N VAL A 125 0.73 -13.19 4.93
CA VAL A 125 -0.27 -12.19 4.57
C VAL A 125 -1.51 -12.88 4.04
N PHE A 126 -2.68 -12.51 4.57
CA PHE A 126 -3.98 -13.00 4.15
C PHE A 126 -4.82 -11.82 3.65
N LEU A 127 -5.14 -11.81 2.36
CA LEU A 127 -6.02 -10.83 1.77
C LEU A 127 -7.45 -11.39 1.74
N GLY A 128 -8.38 -10.67 2.35
CA GLY A 128 -9.80 -11.06 2.46
C GLY A 128 -10.39 -10.75 3.84
N GLU A 129 -11.65 -11.12 4.00
CA GLU A 129 -12.43 -10.97 5.25
C GLU A 129 -12.39 -12.27 6.07
#